data_0439d4abb38a622aa7023c93842b17bb
#
_entry.id   0439d4abb38a622aa7023c93842b17bb
#
_cell.length_a   1.000
_cell.length_b   1.000
_cell.length_c   1.000
_cell.angle_alpha   90.00
_cell.angle_beta   90.00
_cell.angle_gamma   90.00
#
_symmetry.space_group_name_H-M   'P 1'
#
loop_
_entity.id
_entity.type
_entity.pdbx_description
1 polymer ?
#
loop_
_entity_poly.entity_id
_entity_poly.type
_entity_poly.pdbx_seq_one_letter_code
_entity_poly.pdbx_strand_id
1 'polypeptide(L)'
;LLTCRKAQKRLCGITRTDQEAVREAKRILDRHLTDAPDCEQLARAVGVSVSRLARLFSEVTGNTIHSYLIERRLEHAALLLTEQKNVSQAAALSGYSNMSHFSASFKKKYGVLPKEYAGK
;
A
#
# COMPACT_ATOMS: atom_id res chain seq x y z
N LEU A 1 9.40 21.44 -23.08
CA LEU A 1 10.39 21.39 -22.02
C LEU A 1 10.11 22.39 -20.91
N LEU A 2 9.84 23.63 -21.30
CA LEU A 2 9.57 24.68 -20.33
C LEU A 2 8.25 24.43 -19.58
N THR A 3 7.29 23.93 -20.29
CA THR A 3 5.99 23.58 -19.70
C THR A 3 6.16 22.50 -18.63
N CYS A 4 7.02 21.56 -18.91
CA CYS A 4 7.28 20.48 -17.97
C CYS A 4 8.15 20.91 -16.81
N ARG A 5 8.81 22.06 -16.91
CA ARG A 5 9.74 22.51 -15.91
C ARG A 5 9.09 22.68 -14.54
N LYS A 6 7.87 23.19 -14.49
CA LYS A 6 7.17 23.37 -13.23
C LYS A 6 6.84 22.04 -12.60
N ALA A 7 6.36 21.12 -13.39
CA ALA A 7 6.14 19.76 -12.94
C ALA A 7 7.46 19.09 -12.59
N GLN A 8 8.47 19.34 -13.41
CA GLN A 8 9.81 18.83 -13.15
C GLN A 8 10.42 19.44 -11.90
N LYS A 9 10.12 20.69 -11.60
CA LYS A 9 10.59 21.31 -10.40
C LYS A 9 10.03 20.64 -9.17
N ARG A 10 8.79 20.20 -9.25
CA ARG A 10 8.16 19.38 -8.24
C ARG A 10 8.86 18.04 -8.11
N LEU A 11 9.33 17.52 -9.23
CA LEU A 11 9.95 16.20 -9.31
C LEU A 11 11.47 16.27 -9.46
N CYS A 12 12.05 17.46 -9.50
CA CYS A 12 13.47 17.57 -9.82
C CYS A 12 14.39 16.99 -8.76
N GLY A 13 13.89 16.75 -7.55
CA GLY A 13 14.62 16.03 -6.52
C GLY A 13 14.45 14.52 -6.62
N ILE A 14 13.64 14.05 -7.58
CA ILE A 14 13.33 12.63 -7.74
C ILE A 14 14.07 12.10 -8.96
N THR A 15 15.16 11.42 -8.70
CA THR A 15 15.98 10.83 -9.75
C THR A 15 15.36 9.50 -10.19
N ARG A 16 15.92 8.93 -11.24
CA ARG A 16 15.56 7.60 -11.68
C ARG A 16 15.78 6.58 -10.56
N THR A 17 16.90 6.74 -9.83
CA THR A 17 17.21 5.88 -8.70
C THR A 17 16.17 6.02 -7.60
N ASP A 18 15.68 7.24 -7.37
CA ASP A 18 14.62 7.47 -6.38
C ASP A 18 13.32 6.77 -6.77
N GLN A 19 12.97 6.82 -8.06
CA GLN A 19 11.79 6.12 -8.54
C GLN A 19 11.94 4.61 -8.41
N GLU A 20 13.12 4.10 -8.64
CA GLU A 20 13.42 2.69 -8.47
C GLU A 20 13.31 2.28 -7.00
N ALA A 21 13.73 3.15 -6.08
CA ALA A 21 13.59 2.89 -4.66
C ALA A 21 12.12 2.77 -4.26
N VAL A 22 11.27 3.66 -4.77
CA VAL A 22 9.83 3.60 -4.50
C VAL A 22 9.23 2.32 -5.11
N ARG A 23 9.62 1.99 -6.32
CA ARG A 23 9.13 0.78 -6.97
C ARG A 23 9.50 -0.47 -6.19
N GLU A 24 10.73 -0.53 -5.71
CA GLU A 24 11.19 -1.64 -4.89
C GLU A 24 10.44 -1.72 -3.56
N ALA A 25 10.20 -0.56 -2.94
CA ALA A 25 9.42 -0.50 -1.70
C ALA A 25 8.01 -1.06 -1.92
N LYS A 26 7.37 -0.68 -3.02
CA LYS A 26 6.05 -1.21 -3.36
C LYS A 26 6.08 -2.73 -3.54
N ARG A 27 7.11 -3.22 -4.21
CA ARG A 27 7.25 -4.66 -4.44
C ARG A 27 7.40 -5.41 -3.14
N ILE A 28 8.20 -4.89 -2.23
CA ILE A 28 8.41 -5.49 -0.92
C ILE A 28 7.09 -5.52 -0.14
N LEU A 29 6.36 -4.41 -0.13
CA LEU A 29 5.08 -4.35 0.56
C LEU A 29 4.06 -5.32 -0.03
N ASP A 30 4.01 -5.42 -1.35
CA ASP A 30 3.08 -6.34 -2.02
C ASP A 30 3.37 -7.80 -1.70
N ARG A 31 4.64 -8.14 -1.48
CA ARG A 31 5.03 -9.52 -1.15
C ARG A 31 4.83 -9.86 0.32
N HIS A 32 4.72 -8.87 1.17
CA HIS A 32 4.69 -9.06 2.61
C HIS A 32 3.47 -8.40 3.25
N LEU A 33 2.29 -8.65 2.67
CA LEU A 33 1.06 -8.02 3.18
C LEU A 33 0.73 -8.43 4.61
N THR A 34 1.07 -9.65 5.01
CA THR A 34 0.79 -10.15 6.35
C THR A 34 1.89 -9.81 7.35
N ASP A 35 3.13 -9.74 6.88
CA ASP A 35 4.31 -9.50 7.71
C ASP A 35 5.11 -8.30 7.20
N ALA A 36 4.41 -7.22 6.89
CA ALA A 36 5.04 -6.03 6.30
C ALA A 36 6.16 -5.50 7.17
N PRO A 37 7.30 -5.12 6.55
CA PRO A 37 8.39 -4.50 7.30
C PRO A 37 7.96 -3.12 7.80
N ASP A 38 8.57 -2.66 8.89
CA ASP A 38 8.33 -1.31 9.33
C ASP A 38 9.08 -0.32 8.41
N CYS A 39 8.87 0.96 8.64
CA CYS A 39 9.46 1.98 7.77
C CYS A 39 10.98 1.95 7.78
N GLU A 40 11.58 1.64 8.93
CA GLU A 40 13.05 1.57 9.02
C GLU A 40 13.59 0.39 8.21
N GLN A 41 12.97 -0.76 8.33
CA GLN A 41 13.37 -1.94 7.59
C GLN A 41 13.20 -1.73 6.10
N LEU A 42 12.09 -1.12 5.71
CA LEU A 42 11.80 -0.86 4.30
C LEU A 42 12.82 0.12 3.71
N ALA A 43 13.09 1.22 4.43
CA ALA A 43 14.06 2.22 3.98
C ALA A 43 15.45 1.62 3.85
N ARG A 44 15.84 0.78 4.80
CA ARG A 44 17.14 0.12 4.75
C ARG A 44 17.24 -0.82 3.54
N ALA A 45 16.15 -1.53 3.26
CA ALA A 45 16.13 -2.47 2.13
C ALA A 45 16.30 -1.77 0.79
N VAL A 46 15.75 -0.56 0.67
CA VAL A 46 15.86 0.20 -0.59
C VAL A 46 16.99 1.22 -0.60
N GLY A 47 17.74 1.32 0.52
CA GLY A 47 18.96 2.12 0.55
C GLY A 47 18.80 3.61 0.75
N VAL A 48 17.72 4.06 1.37
CA VAL A 48 17.48 5.47 1.66
C VAL A 48 17.08 5.64 3.12
N SER A 49 17.05 6.89 3.60
CA SER A 49 16.59 7.17 4.95
C SER A 49 15.07 7.05 5.03
N VAL A 50 14.55 6.88 6.25
CA VAL A 50 13.11 6.77 6.48
C VAL A 50 12.40 8.05 6.00
N SER A 51 12.93 9.21 6.36
CA SER A 51 12.32 10.49 5.95
C SER A 51 12.30 10.64 4.43
N ARG A 52 13.41 10.26 3.78
CA ARG A 52 13.49 10.37 2.34
C ARG A 52 12.53 9.39 1.67
N LEU A 53 12.46 8.18 2.15
CA LEU A 53 11.54 7.19 1.59
C LEU A 53 10.09 7.65 1.73
N ALA A 54 9.71 8.15 2.89
CA ALA A 54 8.34 8.63 3.11
C ALA A 54 7.99 9.74 2.14
N ARG A 55 8.90 10.70 1.96
CA ARG A 55 8.67 11.79 1.03
C ARG A 55 8.60 11.32 -0.41
N LEU A 56 9.55 10.49 -0.83
CA LEU A 56 9.57 9.97 -2.19
C LEU A 56 8.35 9.14 -2.50
N PHE A 57 7.96 8.29 -1.57
CA PHE A 57 6.81 7.43 -1.76
C PHE A 57 5.54 8.26 -1.95
N SER A 58 5.37 9.27 -1.11
CA SER A 58 4.21 10.15 -1.20
C SER A 58 4.20 10.95 -2.52
N GLU A 59 5.34 11.46 -2.94
CA GLU A 59 5.43 12.24 -4.18
C GLU A 59 5.21 11.39 -5.43
N VAL A 60 5.70 10.17 -5.43
CA VAL A 60 5.59 9.28 -6.59
C VAL A 60 4.22 8.62 -6.67
N THR A 61 3.70 8.14 -5.54
CA THR A 61 2.45 7.36 -5.54
C THR A 61 1.21 8.19 -5.18
N GLY A 62 1.40 9.34 -4.55
CA GLY A 62 0.30 10.12 -4.03
C GLY A 62 -0.25 9.62 -2.71
N ASN A 63 0.34 8.57 -2.14
CA ASN A 63 -0.10 7.95 -0.89
C ASN A 63 1.05 7.82 0.07
N THR A 64 0.73 7.77 1.37
CA THR A 64 1.75 7.39 2.36
C THR A 64 1.99 5.89 2.24
N ILE A 65 3.13 5.43 2.79
CA ILE A 65 3.45 4.01 2.81
C ILE A 65 2.35 3.23 3.52
N HIS A 66 1.88 3.76 4.65
CA HIS A 66 0.83 3.11 5.44
C HIS A 66 -0.48 3.00 4.66
N SER A 67 -0.90 4.08 4.01
CA SER A 67 -2.12 4.09 3.20
C SER A 67 -2.02 3.11 2.04
N TYR A 68 -0.87 3.07 1.39
CA TYR A 68 -0.64 2.13 0.31
C TYR A 68 -0.80 0.68 0.78
N LEU A 69 -0.18 0.37 1.92
CA LEU A 69 -0.25 -0.98 2.48
C LEU A 69 -1.69 -1.37 2.82
N ILE A 70 -2.44 -0.46 3.45
CA ILE A 70 -3.84 -0.70 3.80
C ILE A 70 -4.66 -0.97 2.54
N GLU A 71 -4.47 -0.17 1.51
CA GLU A 71 -5.20 -0.38 0.25
C GLU A 71 -4.88 -1.72 -0.40
N ARG A 72 -3.59 -2.09 -0.41
CA ARG A 72 -3.20 -3.36 -0.99
C ARG A 72 -3.76 -4.54 -0.19
N ARG A 73 -3.78 -4.42 1.13
CA ARG A 73 -4.38 -5.46 1.98
C ARG A 73 -5.87 -5.63 1.69
N LEU A 74 -6.58 -4.52 1.53
CA LEU A 74 -8.01 -4.57 1.23
C LEU A 74 -8.29 -5.14 -0.16
N GLU A 75 -7.48 -4.79 -1.14
CA GLU A 75 -7.60 -5.35 -2.48
C GLU A 75 -7.37 -6.86 -2.48
N HIS A 76 -6.37 -7.31 -1.73
CA HIS A 76 -6.09 -8.73 -1.60
C HIS A 76 -7.25 -9.46 -0.91
N ALA A 77 -7.79 -8.85 0.13
CA ALA A 77 -8.95 -9.42 0.84
C ALA A 77 -10.16 -9.53 -0.08
N ALA A 78 -10.41 -8.50 -0.88
CA ALA A 78 -11.53 -8.52 -1.83
C ALA A 78 -11.37 -9.67 -2.82
N LEU A 79 -10.16 -9.88 -3.31
CA LEU A 79 -9.88 -10.99 -4.22
C LEU A 79 -10.16 -12.34 -3.55
N LEU A 80 -9.69 -12.49 -2.31
CA LEU A 80 -9.91 -13.73 -1.56
C LEU A 80 -11.40 -13.99 -1.32
N LEU A 81 -12.17 -12.95 -1.08
CA LEU A 81 -13.61 -13.09 -0.91
C LEU A 81 -14.29 -13.54 -2.20
N THR A 82 -13.82 -13.09 -3.35
CA THR A 82 -14.34 -13.56 -4.64
C THR A 82 -13.95 -15.01 -4.91
N GLU A 83 -12.88 -15.49 -4.27
CA GLU A 83 -12.44 -16.88 -4.39
C GLU A 83 -13.12 -17.77 -3.35
N GLN A 84 -14.20 -17.29 -2.76
CA GLN A 84 -15.02 -18.03 -1.81
C GLN A 84 -14.35 -18.34 -0.48
N LYS A 85 -13.34 -17.55 -0.11
CA LYS A 85 -12.77 -17.60 1.23
C LYS A 85 -13.74 -16.92 2.18
N ASN A 86 -13.81 -17.39 3.43
CA ASN A 86 -14.66 -16.71 4.40
C ASN A 86 -13.99 -15.39 4.85
N VAL A 87 -14.77 -14.55 5.52
CA VAL A 87 -14.31 -13.21 5.92
C VAL A 87 -13.10 -13.30 6.86
N SER A 88 -13.12 -14.23 7.82
CA SER A 88 -11.99 -14.44 8.74
C SER A 88 -10.72 -14.79 8.00
N GLN A 89 -10.81 -15.71 7.05
CA GLN A 89 -9.67 -16.14 6.27
C GLN A 89 -9.13 -15.00 5.41
N ALA A 90 -10.03 -14.26 4.76
CA ALA A 90 -9.64 -13.14 3.93
C ALA A 90 -8.91 -12.07 4.75
N ALA A 91 -9.42 -11.75 5.94
CA ALA A 91 -8.77 -10.78 6.82
C ALA A 91 -7.39 -11.25 7.26
N ALA A 92 -7.30 -12.50 7.73
CA ALA A 92 -6.04 -13.04 8.22
C ALA A 92 -4.99 -13.11 7.14
N LEU A 93 -5.35 -13.60 5.96
CA LEU A 93 -4.42 -13.75 4.85
C LEU A 93 -4.02 -12.40 4.24
N SER A 94 -4.77 -11.36 4.54
CA SER A 94 -4.46 -9.99 4.08
C SER A 94 -3.73 -9.18 5.13
N GLY A 95 -3.40 -9.77 6.28
CA GLY A 95 -2.59 -9.11 7.29
C GLY A 95 -3.37 -8.39 8.38
N TYR A 96 -4.67 -8.60 8.48
CA TYR A 96 -5.48 -8.00 9.53
C TYR A 96 -5.64 -8.96 10.69
N SER A 97 -5.35 -8.46 11.90
CA SER A 97 -5.54 -9.24 13.12
C SER A 97 -6.82 -8.84 13.86
N ASN A 98 -7.40 -7.68 13.52
CA ASN A 98 -8.59 -7.16 14.20
C ASN A 98 -9.74 -7.08 13.19
N MET A 99 -10.76 -7.90 13.39
CA MET A 99 -11.91 -7.99 12.48
C MET A 99 -12.71 -6.70 12.40
N SER A 100 -12.86 -6.00 13.51
CA SER A 100 -13.60 -4.73 13.54
C SER A 100 -12.90 -3.68 12.68
N HIS A 101 -11.58 -3.61 12.81
CA HIS A 101 -10.77 -2.69 12.02
C HIS A 101 -10.84 -3.07 10.54
N PHE A 102 -10.74 -4.34 10.24
CA PHE A 102 -10.84 -4.83 8.87
C PHE A 102 -12.18 -4.47 8.24
N SER A 103 -13.28 -4.77 8.94
CA SER A 103 -14.61 -4.49 8.44
C SER A 103 -14.85 -3.01 8.19
N ALA A 104 -14.40 -2.16 9.11
CA ALA A 104 -14.55 -0.71 8.97
C ALA A 104 -13.75 -0.19 7.77
N SER A 105 -12.51 -0.63 7.61
CA SER A 105 -11.66 -0.23 6.50
C SER A 105 -12.20 -0.71 5.17
N PHE A 106 -12.69 -1.95 5.14
CA PHE A 106 -13.26 -2.54 3.94
C PHE A 106 -14.50 -1.77 3.49
N LYS A 107 -15.40 -1.48 4.44
CA LYS A 107 -16.62 -0.73 4.13
C LYS A 107 -16.29 0.66 3.62
N LYS A 108 -15.29 1.30 4.19
CA LYS A 108 -14.86 2.62 3.77
C LYS A 108 -14.39 2.62 2.31
N LYS A 109 -13.67 1.58 1.91
CA LYS A 109 -13.12 1.48 0.55
C LYS A 109 -14.16 1.01 -0.46
N TYR A 110 -14.94 0.00 -0.13
CA TYR A 110 -15.84 -0.67 -1.08
C TYR A 110 -17.32 -0.31 -0.90
N GLY A 111 -17.67 0.40 0.17
CA GLY A 111 -19.05 0.82 0.40
C GLY A 111 -19.95 -0.25 1.00
N VAL A 112 -19.46 -1.47 1.16
CA VAL A 112 -20.21 -2.59 1.75
C VAL A 112 -19.31 -3.34 2.72
N LEU A 113 -19.94 -4.08 3.63
CA LEU A 113 -19.19 -4.92 4.55
C LEU A 113 -18.58 -6.12 3.82
N PRO A 114 -17.48 -6.68 4.33
CA PRO A 114 -16.87 -7.86 3.69
C PRO A 114 -17.84 -9.01 3.51
N LYS A 115 -18.71 -9.24 4.47
CA LYS A 115 -19.71 -10.29 4.40
C LYS A 115 -20.67 -10.05 3.24
N GLU A 116 -21.10 -8.82 3.04
CA GLU A 116 -21.98 -8.46 1.95
C GLU A 116 -21.27 -8.60 0.60
N TYR A 117 -20.01 -8.21 0.56
CA TYR A 117 -19.20 -8.34 -0.65
C TYR A 117 -19.04 -9.81 -1.05
N ALA A 118 -18.77 -10.67 -0.08
CA ALA A 118 -18.61 -12.09 -0.31
C ALA A 118 -19.92 -12.74 -0.77
N GLY A 119 -21.05 -12.20 -0.33
CA GLY A 119 -22.36 -12.73 -0.71
C GLY A 119 -22.79 -12.43 -2.12
N LYS A 120 -22.04 -11.58 -2.80
CA LYS A 120 -22.33 -11.29 -4.20
C LYS A 120 -21.67 -12.30 -5.11
#